data_cc01609c3fde37ac5ac3e0e2bd5c3fc5
#
_entry.id   cc01609c3fde37ac5ac3e0e2bd5c3fc5
#
_cell.length_a   1.000
_cell.length_b   1.000
_cell.length_c   1.000
_cell.angle_alpha   90.00
_cell.angle_beta   90.00
_cell.angle_gamma   90.00
#
_symmetry.space_group_name_H-M   'P 1'
#
loop_
_entity.id
_entity.type
_entity.pdbx_description
1 polymer ?
#
loop_
_entity_poly.entity_id
_entity_poly.type
_entity_poly.pdbx_seq_one_letter_code
_entity_poly.pdbx_strand_id
1 'polypeptide(L)'
;MAEQTLKEKTAKGLFWGGLNGSLQQLLNLFFGIFLARLLSPGDYGMIGMLGIFMGLATVLQDSGFGTALINRKKIRHADYNSVFWFSLSVGCICYVVSFFCAPLIASFYGKPELTNLSRVLFLWFLISSTSIAHSAMLTKKLMVRERTKIEVSALLVSGVVGVILAYKGFAYWGIAFQTVTHAFIGSVLRWYYVKWRPTFSFDLKPLKEMFSFGVKILFTSIFAQINANIFSVLLGRFYKEDQVGYYTQGNKWMTMGYSFIWGMVGENQTFDDMDDVCLLYTSDAADDKA
;
A
#
# COMPACT_ATOMS: atom_id res chain seq x y z
N MET A 1 -21.85 29.91 -3.12
CA MET A 1 -20.56 29.25 -2.91
C MET A 1 -19.75 29.47 -4.17
N ALA A 2 -18.64 30.24 -4.10
CA ALA A 2 -17.84 30.54 -5.28
C ALA A 2 -17.31 29.25 -5.90
N GLU A 3 -17.54 29.05 -7.19
CA GLU A 3 -16.93 27.97 -7.98
C GLU A 3 -15.42 28.16 -7.90
N GLN A 4 -14.75 27.29 -7.15
CA GLN A 4 -13.30 27.24 -7.18
C GLN A 4 -12.89 26.87 -8.60
N THR A 5 -12.10 27.72 -9.23
CA THR A 5 -11.58 27.46 -10.57
C THR A 5 -10.79 26.15 -10.57
N LEU A 6 -10.77 25.43 -11.69
CA LEU A 6 -10.05 24.16 -11.84
C LEU A 6 -8.58 24.33 -11.39
N LYS A 7 -7.97 25.47 -11.73
CA LYS A 7 -6.60 25.85 -11.32
C LYS A 7 -6.41 25.88 -9.80
N GLU A 8 -7.38 26.41 -9.03
CA GLU A 8 -7.27 26.43 -7.56
C GLU A 8 -7.42 25.04 -6.94
N LYS A 9 -8.26 24.18 -7.51
CA LYS A 9 -8.38 22.79 -7.06
C LYS A 9 -7.11 21.99 -7.35
N THR A 10 -6.52 22.18 -8.54
CA THR A 10 -5.26 21.55 -8.94
C THR A 10 -4.10 22.04 -8.08
N ALA A 11 -3.96 23.35 -7.88
CA ALA A 11 -2.91 23.92 -7.02
C ALA A 11 -3.02 23.43 -5.56
N LYS A 12 -4.24 23.34 -5.01
CA LYS A 12 -4.46 22.73 -3.68
C LYS A 12 -4.12 21.24 -3.66
N GLY A 13 -4.48 20.49 -4.70
CA GLY A 13 -4.13 19.07 -4.83
C GLY A 13 -2.62 18.85 -4.84
N LEU A 14 -1.88 19.62 -5.65
CA LEU A 14 -0.42 19.60 -5.73
C LEU A 14 0.23 19.94 -4.38
N PHE A 15 -0.21 21.01 -3.75
CA PHE A 15 0.31 21.41 -2.44
C PHE A 15 0.11 20.34 -1.37
N TRP A 16 -1.11 19.79 -1.26
CA TRP A 16 -1.41 18.74 -0.29
C TRP A 16 -0.74 17.42 -0.65
N GLY A 17 -0.58 17.09 -1.94
CA GLY A 17 0.14 15.89 -2.41
C GLY A 17 1.62 15.96 -2.07
N GLY A 18 2.29 17.05 -2.43
CA GLY A 18 3.69 17.28 -2.10
C GLY A 18 3.93 17.35 -0.59
N LEU A 19 3.05 18.03 0.16
CA LEU A 19 3.11 18.06 1.61
C LEU A 19 2.94 16.66 2.22
N ASN A 20 2.02 15.86 1.69
CA ASN A 20 1.80 14.47 2.12
C ASN A 20 3.05 13.61 1.93
N GLY A 21 3.63 13.64 0.74
CA GLY A 21 4.85 12.86 0.43
C GLY A 21 6.02 13.28 1.30
N SER A 22 6.29 14.58 1.40
CA SER A 22 7.38 15.12 2.22
C SER A 22 7.20 14.80 3.71
N LEU A 23 6.00 14.97 4.26
CA LEU A 23 5.72 14.71 5.67
C LEU A 23 5.83 13.21 6.00
N GLN A 24 5.35 12.33 5.13
CA GLN A 24 5.52 10.90 5.30
C GLN A 24 7.00 10.50 5.28
N GLN A 25 7.80 11.06 4.36
CA GLN A 25 9.23 10.76 4.29
C GLN A 25 9.98 11.26 5.52
N LEU A 26 9.67 12.46 6.02
CA LEU A 26 10.26 12.99 7.25
C LEU A 26 9.92 12.10 8.46
N LEU A 27 8.67 11.67 8.59
CA LEU A 27 8.26 10.77 9.68
C LEU A 27 8.89 9.39 9.55
N ASN A 28 8.98 8.84 8.35
CA ASN A 28 9.67 7.57 8.08
C ASN A 28 11.16 7.66 8.41
N LEU A 29 11.81 8.79 8.06
CA LEU A 29 13.20 9.07 8.42
C LEU A 29 13.35 9.13 9.94
N PHE A 30 12.51 9.91 10.60
CA PHE A 30 12.53 10.09 12.06
C PHE A 30 12.39 8.74 12.78
N PHE A 31 11.30 8.02 12.57
CA PHE A 31 11.10 6.70 13.19
C PHE A 31 12.14 5.68 12.73
N GLY A 32 12.59 5.75 11.47
CA GLY A 32 13.63 4.88 10.93
C GLY A 32 14.96 5.04 11.67
N ILE A 33 15.39 6.26 11.98
CA ILE A 33 16.62 6.53 12.74
C ILE A 33 16.50 5.98 14.17
N PHE A 34 15.37 6.20 14.84
CA PHE A 34 15.16 5.66 16.19
C PHE A 34 15.20 4.13 16.20
N LEU A 35 14.48 3.49 15.29
CA LEU A 35 14.49 2.04 15.18
C LEU A 35 15.86 1.49 14.80
N ALA A 36 16.60 2.15 13.91
CA ALA A 36 17.94 1.72 13.51
C ALA A 36 18.98 1.80 14.67
N ARG A 37 18.72 2.64 15.68
CA ARG A 37 19.55 2.69 16.89
C ARG A 37 19.17 1.66 17.95
N LEU A 38 17.94 1.16 17.91
CA LEU A 38 17.40 0.23 18.91
C LEU A 38 17.43 -1.22 18.47
N LEU A 39 17.42 -1.46 17.18
CA LEU A 39 17.30 -2.79 16.57
C LEU A 39 18.61 -3.22 15.92
N SER A 40 18.88 -4.52 15.94
CA SER A 40 20.00 -5.14 15.24
C SER A 40 19.72 -5.27 13.72
N PRO A 41 20.76 -5.41 12.88
CA PRO A 41 20.57 -5.74 11.48
C PRO A 41 19.76 -7.04 11.27
N GLY A 42 19.96 -8.03 12.14
CA GLY A 42 19.22 -9.30 12.10
C GLY A 42 17.70 -9.13 12.29
N ASP A 43 17.27 -8.18 13.13
CA ASP A 43 15.85 -7.87 13.33
C ASP A 43 15.19 -7.39 12.03
N TYR A 44 15.88 -6.55 11.28
CA TYR A 44 15.44 -6.11 9.96
C TYR A 44 15.49 -7.25 8.94
N GLY A 45 16.47 -8.13 9.06
CA GLY A 45 16.62 -9.31 8.23
C GLY A 45 15.43 -10.27 8.37
N MET A 46 14.97 -10.52 9.59
CA MET A 46 13.79 -11.36 9.86
C MET A 46 12.54 -10.83 9.17
N ILE A 47 12.33 -9.53 9.17
CA ILE A 47 11.22 -8.90 8.43
C ILE A 47 11.48 -8.91 6.92
N GLY A 48 12.72 -8.66 6.49
CA GLY A 48 13.12 -8.65 5.08
C GLY A 48 12.91 -10.00 4.38
N MET A 49 13.13 -11.11 5.07
CA MET A 49 12.85 -12.47 4.56
C MET A 49 11.36 -12.69 4.25
N LEU A 50 10.46 -11.99 4.96
CA LEU A 50 9.02 -12.05 4.74
C LEU A 50 8.53 -11.06 3.67
N GLY A 51 9.38 -10.15 3.20
CA GLY A 51 9.03 -9.08 2.26
C GLY A 51 8.40 -9.56 0.95
N ILE A 52 8.92 -10.65 0.37
CA ILE A 52 8.38 -11.21 -0.88
C ILE A 52 6.94 -11.71 -0.69
N PHE A 53 6.64 -12.38 0.42
CA PHE A 53 5.30 -12.90 0.71
C PHE A 53 4.31 -11.75 0.94
N MET A 54 4.75 -10.72 1.65
CA MET A 54 3.97 -9.50 1.84
C MET A 54 3.68 -8.81 0.51
N GLY A 55 4.70 -8.64 -0.34
CA GLY A 55 4.57 -8.02 -1.64
C GLY A 55 3.63 -8.78 -2.58
N LEU A 56 3.80 -10.09 -2.69
CA LEU A 56 2.94 -10.95 -3.53
C LEU A 56 1.49 -10.92 -3.07
N ALA A 57 1.24 -11.02 -1.76
CA ALA A 57 -0.12 -10.96 -1.24
C ALA A 57 -0.77 -9.59 -1.43
N THR A 58 -0.01 -8.50 -1.32
CA THR A 58 -0.47 -7.14 -1.65
C THR A 58 -0.94 -7.05 -3.10
N VAL A 59 -0.12 -7.55 -4.03
CA VAL A 59 -0.46 -7.57 -5.46
C VAL A 59 -1.71 -8.42 -5.73
N LEU A 60 -1.84 -9.59 -5.08
CA LEU A 60 -3.01 -10.44 -5.20
C LEU A 60 -4.28 -9.77 -4.65
N GLN A 61 -4.19 -9.07 -3.51
CA GLN A 61 -5.33 -8.36 -2.92
C GLN A 61 -5.82 -7.20 -3.79
N ASP A 62 -4.90 -6.40 -4.30
CA ASP A 62 -5.25 -5.31 -5.21
C ASP A 62 -5.71 -5.88 -6.56
N SER A 63 -5.07 -6.96 -7.05
CA SER A 63 -5.39 -7.69 -8.30
C SER A 63 -5.66 -6.77 -9.49
N GLY A 64 -5.13 -5.53 -9.45
CA GLY A 64 -5.41 -4.49 -10.44
C GLY A 64 -6.85 -3.94 -10.40
N PHE A 65 -7.75 -4.47 -9.54
CA PHE A 65 -9.13 -4.00 -9.48
C PHE A 65 -9.24 -2.63 -8.80
N GLY A 66 -8.39 -2.34 -7.80
CA GLY A 66 -8.29 -1.00 -7.22
C GLY A 66 -7.95 0.03 -8.28
N THR A 67 -6.92 -0.23 -9.07
CA THR A 67 -6.49 0.62 -10.20
C THR A 67 -7.54 0.68 -11.31
N ALA A 68 -8.15 -0.45 -11.67
CA ALA A 68 -9.22 -0.50 -12.65
C ALA A 68 -10.44 0.34 -12.23
N LEU A 69 -10.77 0.29 -10.92
CA LEU A 69 -11.85 1.07 -10.35
C LEU A 69 -11.57 2.58 -10.42
N ILE A 70 -10.33 3.00 -10.12
CA ILE A 70 -9.91 4.41 -10.21
C ILE A 70 -10.02 4.92 -11.66
N ASN A 71 -9.60 4.12 -12.65
CA ASN A 71 -9.58 4.49 -14.07
C ASN A 71 -10.95 4.41 -14.76
N ARG A 72 -11.97 3.81 -14.13
CA ARG A 72 -13.31 3.70 -14.71
C ARG A 72 -14.02 5.07 -14.77
N LYS A 73 -14.56 5.46 -15.93
CA LYS A 73 -15.21 6.77 -16.12
C LYS A 73 -16.44 6.97 -15.23
N LYS A 74 -17.33 5.99 -15.16
CA LYS A 74 -18.55 6.02 -14.31
C LYS A 74 -18.51 4.85 -13.33
N ILE A 75 -18.54 5.13 -12.04
CA ILE A 75 -18.50 4.12 -10.97
C ILE A 75 -19.84 4.13 -10.25
N ARG A 76 -20.44 2.95 -10.10
CA ARG A 76 -21.67 2.73 -9.33
C ARG A 76 -21.34 2.15 -7.97
N HIS A 77 -22.29 2.19 -7.05
CA HIS A 77 -22.16 1.57 -5.72
C HIS A 77 -21.80 0.07 -5.84
N ALA A 78 -22.40 -0.63 -6.79
CA ALA A 78 -22.15 -2.04 -7.05
C ALA A 78 -20.69 -2.34 -7.41
N ASP A 79 -20.01 -1.43 -8.13
CA ASP A 79 -18.62 -1.59 -8.52
C ASP A 79 -17.68 -1.57 -7.30
N TYR A 80 -17.87 -0.60 -6.40
CA TYR A 80 -17.13 -0.54 -5.12
C TYR A 80 -17.43 -1.75 -4.24
N ASN A 81 -18.68 -2.18 -4.20
CA ASN A 81 -19.13 -3.30 -3.39
C ASN A 81 -18.52 -4.62 -3.86
N SER A 82 -18.49 -4.84 -5.16
CA SER A 82 -17.88 -6.04 -5.76
C SER A 82 -16.37 -6.09 -5.51
N VAL A 83 -15.66 -4.97 -5.66
CA VAL A 83 -14.23 -4.89 -5.36
C VAL A 83 -13.97 -5.10 -3.87
N PHE A 84 -14.80 -4.55 -2.98
CA PHE A 84 -14.68 -4.75 -1.54
C PHE A 84 -14.76 -6.24 -1.15
N TRP A 85 -15.82 -6.92 -1.55
CA TRP A 85 -16.03 -8.34 -1.21
C TRP A 85 -14.98 -9.25 -1.85
N PHE A 86 -14.58 -8.94 -3.09
CA PHE A 86 -13.49 -9.66 -3.74
C PHE A 86 -12.17 -9.51 -2.98
N SER A 87 -11.75 -8.28 -2.69
CA SER A 87 -10.49 -8.01 -1.97
C SER A 87 -10.51 -8.62 -0.56
N LEU A 88 -11.65 -8.57 0.14
CA LEU A 88 -11.81 -9.21 1.44
C LEU A 88 -11.66 -10.73 1.34
N SER A 89 -12.29 -11.36 0.36
CA SER A 89 -12.17 -12.80 0.13
C SER A 89 -10.73 -13.20 -0.19
N VAL A 90 -10.07 -12.48 -1.08
CA VAL A 90 -8.65 -12.72 -1.41
C VAL A 90 -7.76 -12.50 -0.18
N GLY A 91 -8.01 -11.45 0.61
CA GLY A 91 -7.26 -11.18 1.84
C GLY A 91 -7.39 -12.32 2.86
N CYS A 92 -8.62 -12.85 3.05
CA CYS A 92 -8.85 -14.00 3.89
C CYS A 92 -8.14 -15.25 3.37
N ILE A 93 -8.23 -15.53 2.08
CA ILE A 93 -7.54 -16.68 1.45
C ILE A 93 -6.02 -16.52 1.61
N CYS A 94 -5.45 -15.36 1.30
CA CYS A 94 -4.03 -15.09 1.46
C CYS A 94 -3.58 -15.31 2.91
N TYR A 95 -4.35 -14.83 3.89
CA TYR A 95 -4.03 -15.03 5.30
C TYR A 95 -4.06 -16.50 5.70
N VAL A 96 -5.12 -17.22 5.34
CA VAL A 96 -5.28 -18.66 5.67
C VAL A 96 -4.16 -19.48 5.03
N VAL A 97 -3.89 -19.27 3.74
CA VAL A 97 -2.79 -19.95 3.03
C VAL A 97 -1.46 -19.63 3.70
N SER A 98 -1.18 -18.37 3.97
CA SER A 98 0.08 -17.94 4.59
C SER A 98 0.22 -18.46 6.02
N PHE A 99 -0.87 -18.58 6.78
CA PHE A 99 -0.87 -19.13 8.14
C PHE A 99 -0.42 -20.60 8.14
N PHE A 100 -0.95 -21.41 7.22
CA PHE A 100 -0.54 -22.81 7.07
C PHE A 100 0.82 -22.97 6.41
N CYS A 101 1.23 -22.04 5.53
CA CYS A 101 2.56 -22.03 4.93
C CYS A 101 3.66 -21.47 5.86
N ALA A 102 3.30 -20.85 6.98
CA ALA A 102 4.27 -20.25 7.91
C ALA A 102 5.38 -21.23 8.38
N PRO A 103 5.10 -22.50 8.75
CA PRO A 103 6.15 -23.46 9.08
C PRO A 103 7.05 -23.80 7.89
N LEU A 104 6.51 -23.83 6.67
CA LEU A 104 7.30 -24.08 5.44
C LEU A 104 8.26 -22.91 5.16
N ILE A 105 7.81 -21.68 5.36
CA ILE A 105 8.63 -20.47 5.26
C ILE A 105 9.77 -20.56 6.28
N ALA A 106 9.46 -20.87 7.53
CA ALA A 106 10.45 -21.03 8.60
C ALA A 106 11.48 -22.12 8.29
N SER A 107 11.04 -23.27 7.78
CA SER A 107 11.91 -24.36 7.35
C SER A 107 12.77 -23.98 6.16
N PHE A 108 12.23 -23.25 5.19
CA PHE A 108 12.98 -22.77 4.02
C PHE A 108 14.17 -21.89 4.41
N TYR A 109 13.98 -21.00 5.37
CA TYR A 109 15.04 -20.11 5.88
C TYR A 109 15.85 -20.71 7.04
N GLY A 110 15.45 -21.87 7.59
CA GLY A 110 16.09 -22.47 8.75
C GLY A 110 15.93 -21.67 10.05
N LYS A 111 14.84 -20.88 10.17
CA LYS A 111 14.55 -19.98 11.30
C LYS A 111 13.16 -20.27 11.88
N PRO A 112 13.05 -21.06 12.97
CA PRO A 112 11.75 -21.41 13.57
C PRO A 112 10.92 -20.20 14.02
N GLU A 113 11.59 -19.12 14.42
CA GLU A 113 10.98 -17.87 14.89
C GLU A 113 10.10 -17.20 13.81
N LEU A 114 10.42 -17.40 12.53
CA LEU A 114 9.65 -16.90 11.40
C LEU A 114 8.22 -17.44 11.38
N THR A 115 7.95 -18.60 11.96
CA THR A 115 6.60 -19.18 12.00
C THR A 115 5.61 -18.27 12.71
N ASN A 116 5.93 -17.84 13.93
CA ASN A 116 5.05 -16.96 14.71
C ASN A 116 5.08 -15.53 14.18
N LEU A 117 6.25 -15.06 13.77
CA LEU A 117 6.42 -13.74 13.19
C LEU A 117 5.57 -13.57 11.93
N SER A 118 5.61 -14.52 10.99
CA SER A 118 4.83 -14.47 9.75
C SER A 118 3.33 -14.51 10.02
N ARG A 119 2.87 -15.37 10.96
CA ARG A 119 1.44 -15.44 11.33
C ARG A 119 0.90 -14.11 11.82
N VAL A 120 1.65 -13.39 12.65
CA VAL A 120 1.25 -12.06 13.16
C VAL A 120 1.38 -11.01 12.07
N LEU A 121 2.50 -10.98 11.35
CA LEU A 121 2.73 -10.00 10.30
C LEU A 121 1.68 -10.09 9.18
N PHE A 122 1.27 -11.31 8.83
CA PHE A 122 0.29 -11.55 7.76
C PHE A 122 -1.15 -11.19 8.14
N LEU A 123 -1.46 -10.88 9.42
CA LEU A 123 -2.72 -10.24 9.81
C LEU A 123 -2.96 -8.94 9.04
N TRP A 124 -1.88 -8.32 8.58
CA TRP A 124 -1.93 -7.18 7.69
C TRP A 124 -2.82 -7.42 6.46
N PHE A 125 -2.84 -8.64 5.91
CA PHE A 125 -3.67 -8.99 4.74
C PHE A 125 -5.16 -8.86 5.03
N LEU A 126 -5.61 -9.33 6.18
CA LEU A 126 -7.02 -9.21 6.59
C LEU A 126 -7.40 -7.75 6.80
N ILE A 127 -6.54 -7.02 7.52
CA ILE A 127 -6.82 -5.64 7.89
C ILE A 127 -6.83 -4.74 6.64
N SER A 128 -5.83 -4.85 5.77
CA SER A 128 -5.71 -4.01 4.58
C SER A 128 -6.85 -4.26 3.59
N SER A 129 -7.28 -5.51 3.39
CA SER A 129 -8.36 -5.86 2.47
C SER A 129 -9.68 -5.16 2.78
N THR A 130 -9.96 -4.87 4.06
CA THR A 130 -11.17 -4.15 4.48
C THR A 130 -11.22 -2.69 4.01
N SER A 131 -10.10 -2.14 3.57
CA SER A 131 -9.99 -0.71 3.22
C SER A 131 -9.63 -0.42 1.77
N ILE A 132 -9.45 -1.43 0.91
CA ILE A 132 -9.06 -1.25 -0.51
C ILE A 132 -10.09 -0.41 -1.27
N ALA A 133 -11.37 -0.75 -1.18
CA ALA A 133 -12.44 0.00 -1.83
C ALA A 133 -12.54 1.46 -1.31
N HIS A 134 -12.33 1.67 0.00
CA HIS A 134 -12.30 3.00 0.60
C HIS A 134 -11.11 3.81 0.09
N SER A 135 -9.93 3.19 -0.03
CA SER A 135 -8.72 3.81 -0.59
C SER A 135 -8.94 4.23 -2.05
N ALA A 136 -9.51 3.35 -2.87
CA ALA A 136 -9.85 3.66 -4.26
C ALA A 136 -10.82 4.85 -4.37
N MET A 137 -11.81 4.94 -3.46
CA MET A 137 -12.75 6.06 -3.41
C MET A 137 -12.08 7.37 -3.02
N LEU A 138 -11.16 7.37 -2.04
CA LEU A 138 -10.39 8.55 -1.65
C LEU A 138 -9.56 9.09 -2.83
N THR A 139 -8.90 8.19 -3.55
CA THR A 139 -8.10 8.54 -4.74
C THR A 139 -8.99 9.07 -5.87
N LYS A 140 -10.07 8.36 -6.21
CA LYS A 140 -11.00 8.76 -7.28
C LYS A 140 -11.67 10.11 -7.02
N LYS A 141 -12.01 10.41 -5.78
CA LYS A 141 -12.64 11.68 -5.38
C LYS A 141 -11.62 12.80 -5.12
N LEU A 142 -10.33 12.56 -5.35
CA LEU A 142 -9.25 13.50 -5.09
C LEU A 142 -9.29 14.07 -3.66
N MET A 143 -9.64 13.23 -2.68
CA MET A 143 -9.69 13.59 -1.26
C MET A 143 -8.28 13.55 -0.65
N VAL A 144 -7.36 14.34 -1.22
CA VAL A 144 -5.93 14.30 -0.85
C VAL A 144 -5.71 14.70 0.61
N ARG A 145 -6.46 15.72 1.10
CA ARG A 145 -6.36 16.18 2.49
C ARG A 145 -6.71 15.08 3.50
N GLU A 146 -7.81 14.37 3.26
CA GLU A 146 -8.26 13.27 4.12
C GLU A 146 -7.25 12.11 4.06
N ARG A 147 -6.76 11.78 2.87
CA ARG A 147 -5.71 10.77 2.68
C ARG A 147 -4.45 11.12 3.46
N THR A 148 -3.98 12.37 3.39
CA THR A 148 -2.82 12.84 4.16
C THR A 148 -3.04 12.66 5.67
N LYS A 149 -4.21 13.06 6.18
CA LYS A 149 -4.53 12.90 7.61
C LYS A 149 -4.49 11.44 8.03
N ILE A 150 -5.06 10.55 7.22
CA ILE A 150 -5.08 9.11 7.49
C ILE A 150 -3.66 8.55 7.55
N GLU A 151 -2.87 8.78 6.51
CA GLU A 151 -1.52 8.21 6.41
C GLU A 151 -0.59 8.76 7.51
N VAL A 152 -0.60 10.08 7.75
CA VAL A 152 0.21 10.70 8.79
C VAL A 152 -0.18 10.22 10.19
N SER A 153 -1.50 10.15 10.49
CA SER A 153 -1.95 9.66 11.80
C SER A 153 -1.60 8.18 11.99
N ALA A 154 -1.79 7.34 10.96
CA ALA A 154 -1.43 5.94 11.02
C ALA A 154 0.07 5.75 11.24
N LEU A 155 0.90 6.54 10.54
CA LEU A 155 2.35 6.49 10.64
C LEU A 155 2.85 6.96 12.03
N LEU A 156 2.27 8.04 12.57
CA LEU A 156 2.61 8.54 13.92
C LEU A 156 2.29 7.50 14.99
N VAL A 157 1.07 6.97 15.00
CA VAL A 157 0.65 5.98 16.00
C VAL A 157 1.48 4.71 15.89
N SER A 158 1.63 4.18 14.69
CA SER A 158 2.40 2.95 14.47
C SER A 158 3.89 3.14 14.75
N GLY A 159 4.45 4.29 14.39
CA GLY A 159 5.84 4.62 14.68
C GLY A 159 6.14 4.67 16.18
N VAL A 160 5.25 5.30 16.94
CA VAL A 160 5.36 5.33 18.41
C VAL A 160 5.26 3.91 19.00
N VAL A 161 4.31 3.10 18.53
CA VAL A 161 4.19 1.70 18.98
C VAL A 161 5.45 0.91 18.66
N GLY A 162 5.99 1.04 17.44
CA GLY A 162 7.22 0.36 17.03
C GLY A 162 8.42 0.74 17.90
N VAL A 163 8.62 2.03 18.15
CA VAL A 163 9.73 2.53 18.98
C VAL A 163 9.60 2.07 20.45
N ILE A 164 8.39 2.12 21.02
CA ILE A 164 8.15 1.65 22.41
C ILE A 164 8.47 0.17 22.52
N LEU A 165 8.03 -0.66 21.57
CA LEU A 165 8.30 -2.10 21.60
C LEU A 165 9.78 -2.41 21.39
N ALA A 166 10.44 -1.72 20.46
CA ALA A 166 11.88 -1.84 20.25
C ALA A 166 12.67 -1.46 21.51
N TYR A 167 12.30 -0.35 22.17
CA TYR A 167 12.91 0.09 23.42
C TYR A 167 12.73 -0.92 24.57
N LYS A 168 11.59 -1.60 24.60
CA LYS A 168 11.33 -2.69 25.59
C LYS A 168 12.05 -4.00 25.24
N GLY A 169 12.84 -4.06 24.19
CA GLY A 169 13.61 -5.24 23.80
C GLY A 169 12.83 -6.31 23.03
N PHE A 170 11.68 -5.96 22.44
CA PHE A 170 10.91 -6.89 21.62
C PHE A 170 11.52 -7.15 20.22
N ALA A 171 12.69 -6.59 19.91
CA ALA A 171 13.47 -6.86 18.71
C ALA A 171 12.59 -6.73 17.42
N TYR A 172 12.64 -7.68 16.50
CA TYR A 172 11.86 -7.71 15.25
C TYR A 172 10.33 -7.61 15.45
N TRP A 173 9.81 -7.98 16.61
CA TRP A 173 8.38 -7.83 16.94
C TRP A 173 7.95 -6.35 16.94
N GLY A 174 8.85 -5.44 17.30
CA GLY A 174 8.58 -4.00 17.20
C GLY A 174 8.18 -3.57 15.81
N ILE A 175 8.89 -4.04 14.77
CA ILE A 175 8.59 -3.74 13.37
C ILE A 175 7.30 -4.45 12.92
N ALA A 176 7.10 -5.70 13.33
CA ALA A 176 5.88 -6.45 12.97
C ALA A 176 4.62 -5.77 13.52
N PHE A 177 4.60 -5.42 14.80
CA PHE A 177 3.48 -4.71 15.39
C PHE A 177 3.31 -3.29 14.84
N GLN A 178 4.40 -2.59 14.52
CA GLN A 178 4.34 -1.31 13.81
C GLN A 178 3.57 -1.46 12.49
N THR A 179 3.92 -2.47 11.68
CA THR A 179 3.29 -2.72 10.38
C THR A 179 1.80 -3.05 10.51
N VAL A 180 1.44 -3.94 11.44
CA VAL A 180 0.04 -4.30 11.69
C VAL A 180 -0.76 -3.11 12.24
N THR A 181 -0.19 -2.35 13.18
CA THR A 181 -0.83 -1.16 13.73
C THR A 181 -1.05 -0.09 12.67
N HIS A 182 -0.08 0.13 11.78
CA HIS A 182 -0.22 1.06 10.65
C HIS A 182 -1.42 0.69 9.77
N ALA A 183 -1.53 -0.58 9.39
CA ALA A 183 -2.66 -1.06 8.60
C ALA A 183 -3.99 -0.91 9.35
N PHE A 184 -4.02 -1.24 10.64
CA PHE A 184 -5.21 -1.15 11.47
C PHE A 184 -5.72 0.29 11.61
N ILE A 185 -4.87 1.20 12.04
CA ILE A 185 -5.22 2.62 12.18
C ILE A 185 -5.60 3.22 10.82
N GLY A 186 -4.83 2.92 9.77
CA GLY A 186 -5.15 3.35 8.41
C GLY A 186 -6.52 2.87 7.94
N SER A 187 -6.86 1.59 8.18
CA SER A 187 -8.17 1.04 7.84
C SER A 187 -9.30 1.69 8.63
N VAL A 188 -9.16 1.81 9.96
CA VAL A 188 -10.16 2.45 10.81
C VAL A 188 -10.43 3.90 10.38
N LEU A 189 -9.38 4.66 10.11
CA LEU A 189 -9.51 6.05 9.66
C LEU A 189 -10.13 6.15 8.26
N ARG A 190 -9.81 5.24 7.33
CA ARG A 190 -10.47 5.20 6.00
C ARG A 190 -11.97 4.94 6.15
N TRP A 191 -12.36 4.02 7.02
CA TRP A 191 -13.76 3.78 7.33
C TRP A 191 -14.44 5.00 7.98
N TYR A 192 -13.74 5.76 8.79
CA TYR A 192 -14.27 6.98 9.42
C TYR A 192 -14.47 8.11 8.41
N TYR A 193 -13.46 8.41 7.59
CA TYR A 193 -13.53 9.53 6.64
C TYR A 193 -14.38 9.25 5.40
N VAL A 194 -14.47 7.98 4.97
CA VAL A 194 -15.29 7.58 3.83
C VAL A 194 -16.63 7.09 4.32
N LYS A 195 -17.70 7.85 4.01
CA LYS A 195 -19.07 7.53 4.45
C LYS A 195 -19.70 6.34 3.71
N TRP A 196 -19.05 5.83 2.64
CA TRP A 196 -19.53 4.66 1.94
C TRP A 196 -19.46 3.41 2.83
N ARG A 197 -20.48 2.55 2.71
CA ARG A 197 -20.52 1.27 3.43
C ARG A 197 -20.86 0.15 2.47
N PRO A 198 -20.21 -1.02 2.61
CA PRO A 198 -20.53 -2.18 1.80
C PRO A 198 -21.94 -2.71 2.12
N THR A 199 -22.61 -3.23 1.10
CA THR A 199 -23.88 -3.95 1.22
C THR A 199 -23.64 -5.44 0.97
N PHE A 200 -24.50 -6.31 1.54
CA PHE A 200 -24.41 -7.77 1.33
C PHE A 200 -24.95 -8.19 -0.05
N SER A 201 -24.63 -7.44 -1.08
CA SER A 201 -24.94 -7.78 -2.46
C SER A 201 -23.64 -7.97 -3.23
N PHE A 202 -23.44 -9.14 -3.81
CA PHE A 202 -22.26 -9.46 -4.61
C PHE A 202 -22.67 -9.59 -6.08
N ASP A 203 -22.12 -8.75 -6.93
CA ASP A 203 -22.31 -8.80 -8.38
C ASP A 203 -20.95 -9.07 -9.06
N LEU A 204 -20.90 -10.16 -9.84
CA LEU A 204 -19.70 -10.54 -10.59
C LEU A 204 -19.50 -9.74 -11.87
N LYS A 205 -20.56 -9.06 -12.38
CA LYS A 205 -20.47 -8.33 -13.65
C LYS A 205 -19.39 -7.25 -13.63
N PRO A 206 -19.30 -6.36 -12.60
CA PRO A 206 -18.24 -5.35 -12.54
C PRO A 206 -16.85 -5.96 -12.53
N LEU A 207 -16.65 -7.08 -11.82
CA LEU A 207 -15.36 -7.77 -11.76
C LEU A 207 -14.98 -8.36 -13.11
N LYS A 208 -15.94 -8.97 -13.80
CA LYS A 208 -15.72 -9.55 -15.14
C LYS A 208 -15.35 -8.49 -16.18
N GLU A 209 -15.97 -7.31 -16.12
CA GLU A 209 -15.65 -6.18 -16.99
C GLU A 209 -14.23 -5.63 -16.74
N MET A 210 -13.78 -5.63 -15.49
CA MET A 210 -12.45 -5.15 -15.08
C MET A 210 -11.38 -6.25 -15.18
N PHE A 211 -11.75 -7.51 -15.33
CA PHE A 211 -10.87 -8.67 -15.23
C PHE A 211 -9.71 -8.63 -16.23
N SER A 212 -9.99 -8.35 -17.50
CA SER A 212 -8.94 -8.32 -18.55
C SER A 212 -7.85 -7.29 -18.26
N PHE A 213 -8.24 -6.13 -17.74
CA PHE A 213 -7.31 -5.07 -17.35
C PHE A 213 -6.56 -5.45 -16.06
N GLY A 214 -7.30 -5.95 -15.06
CA GLY A 214 -6.72 -6.33 -13.76
C GLY A 214 -5.68 -7.45 -13.88
N VAL A 215 -5.95 -8.48 -14.67
CA VAL A 215 -5.02 -9.60 -14.88
C VAL A 215 -3.69 -9.16 -15.51
N LYS A 216 -3.70 -8.24 -16.47
CA LYS A 216 -2.47 -7.71 -17.05
C LYS A 216 -1.61 -6.99 -16.01
N ILE A 217 -2.24 -6.13 -15.21
CA ILE A 217 -1.56 -5.44 -14.10
C ILE A 217 -1.05 -6.44 -13.07
N LEU A 218 -1.85 -7.44 -12.72
CA LEU A 218 -1.48 -8.48 -11.77
C LEU A 218 -0.18 -9.18 -12.18
N PHE A 219 -0.09 -9.67 -13.42
CA PHE A 219 1.14 -10.34 -13.89
C PHE A 219 2.35 -9.41 -13.85
N THR A 220 2.23 -8.19 -14.37
CA THR A 220 3.32 -7.22 -14.34
C THR A 220 3.78 -6.93 -12.92
N SER A 221 2.83 -6.76 -11.99
CA SER A 221 3.12 -6.48 -10.59
C SER A 221 3.75 -7.67 -9.86
N ILE A 222 3.35 -8.92 -10.19
CA ILE A 222 4.00 -10.13 -9.64
C ILE A 222 5.48 -10.16 -10.04
N PHE A 223 5.79 -9.97 -11.33
CA PHE A 223 7.17 -9.94 -11.79
C PHE A 223 7.98 -8.81 -11.12
N ALA A 224 7.37 -7.63 -10.97
CA ALA A 224 8.00 -6.51 -10.27
C ALA A 224 8.30 -6.85 -8.80
N GLN A 225 7.38 -7.53 -8.10
CA GLN A 225 7.58 -7.95 -6.70
C GLN A 225 8.67 -9.02 -6.56
N ILE A 226 8.69 -9.99 -7.48
CA ILE A 226 9.77 -11.00 -7.51
C ILE A 226 11.10 -10.30 -7.71
N ASN A 227 11.22 -9.43 -8.71
CA ASN A 227 12.44 -8.69 -8.99
C ASN A 227 12.90 -7.83 -7.80
N ALA A 228 11.98 -7.14 -7.14
CA ALA A 228 12.28 -6.27 -6.00
C ALA A 228 12.76 -7.05 -4.76
N ASN A 229 12.33 -8.31 -4.58
CA ASN A 229 12.60 -9.07 -3.37
C ASN A 229 13.53 -10.27 -3.57
N ILE A 230 13.91 -10.62 -4.81
CA ILE A 230 14.68 -11.84 -5.10
C ILE A 230 16.01 -11.90 -4.32
N PHE A 231 16.70 -10.76 -4.20
CA PHE A 231 17.95 -10.69 -3.45
C PHE A 231 17.74 -10.92 -1.95
N SER A 232 16.65 -10.40 -1.37
CA SER A 232 16.30 -10.67 0.05
C SER A 232 16.04 -12.16 0.28
N VAL A 233 15.40 -12.84 -0.69
CA VAL A 233 15.13 -14.28 -0.62
C VAL A 233 16.42 -15.08 -0.71
N LEU A 234 17.29 -14.77 -1.69
CA LEU A 234 18.57 -15.47 -1.87
C LEU A 234 19.50 -15.25 -0.67
N LEU A 235 19.62 -14.01 -0.21
CA LEU A 235 20.42 -13.70 0.97
C LEU A 235 19.89 -14.41 2.22
N GLY A 236 18.58 -14.45 2.42
CA GLY A 236 17.96 -15.13 3.56
C GLY A 236 18.13 -16.66 3.52
N ARG A 237 18.22 -17.26 2.32
CA ARG A 237 18.42 -18.69 2.17
C ARG A 237 19.88 -19.11 2.37
N PHE A 238 20.83 -18.33 1.84
CA PHE A 238 22.24 -18.72 1.76
C PHE A 238 23.15 -18.03 2.77
N TYR A 239 22.68 -16.93 3.38
CA TYR A 239 23.45 -16.11 4.32
C TYR A 239 22.70 -15.92 5.63
N LYS A 240 23.35 -15.23 6.58
CA LYS A 240 22.75 -14.90 7.87
C LYS A 240 21.73 -13.74 7.76
N GLU A 241 20.79 -13.67 8.69
CA GLU A 241 19.80 -12.60 8.80
C GLU A 241 20.37 -11.20 8.77
N ASP A 242 21.57 -10.99 9.34
CA ASP A 242 22.23 -9.68 9.33
C ASP A 242 22.50 -9.16 7.90
N GLN A 243 22.88 -10.06 6.98
CA GLN A 243 23.14 -9.68 5.58
C GLN A 243 21.84 -9.26 4.88
N VAL A 244 20.75 -9.96 5.16
CA VAL A 244 19.42 -9.54 4.68
C VAL A 244 19.04 -8.19 5.26
N GLY A 245 19.32 -7.98 6.54
CA GLY A 245 19.07 -6.72 7.24
C GLY A 245 19.82 -5.54 6.62
N TYR A 246 21.10 -5.69 6.37
CA TYR A 246 21.91 -4.66 5.69
C TYR A 246 21.38 -4.36 4.29
N TYR A 247 21.06 -5.40 3.51
CA TYR A 247 20.50 -5.23 2.17
C TYR A 247 19.15 -4.53 2.20
N THR A 248 18.21 -4.99 3.03
CA THR A 248 16.85 -4.42 3.09
C THR A 248 16.86 -2.98 3.59
N GLN A 249 17.71 -2.66 4.55
CA GLN A 249 17.88 -1.27 5.01
C GLN A 249 18.53 -0.39 3.93
N GLY A 250 19.59 -0.87 3.30
CA GLY A 250 20.21 -0.14 2.18
C GLY A 250 19.21 0.16 1.06
N ASN A 251 18.41 -0.86 0.66
CA ASN A 251 17.37 -0.71 -0.35
C ASN A 251 16.26 0.25 0.10
N LYS A 252 15.86 0.21 1.37
CA LYS A 252 14.89 1.15 1.95
C LYS A 252 15.38 2.60 1.86
N TRP A 253 16.63 2.86 2.26
CA TRP A 253 17.20 4.21 2.21
C TRP A 253 17.37 4.72 0.77
N MET A 254 17.80 3.85 -0.14
CA MET A 254 17.86 4.15 -1.57
C MET A 254 16.48 4.50 -2.12
N THR A 255 15.48 3.68 -1.82
CA THR A 255 14.08 3.91 -2.25
C THR A 255 13.51 5.20 -1.70
N MET A 256 13.80 5.54 -0.44
CA MET A 256 13.40 6.81 0.15
C MET A 256 14.03 8.01 -0.57
N GLY A 257 15.30 7.90 -0.96
CA GLY A 257 16.00 8.96 -1.68
C GLY A 257 15.39 9.23 -3.06
N TYR A 258 15.17 8.19 -3.85
CA TYR A 258 14.62 8.40 -5.19
C TYR A 258 13.10 8.66 -5.20
N SER A 259 12.33 8.13 -4.25
CA SER A 259 10.88 8.35 -4.20
C SER A 259 10.51 9.80 -3.94
N PHE A 260 11.38 10.56 -3.29
CA PHE A 260 11.23 12.01 -3.16
C PHE A 260 11.26 12.70 -4.52
N ILE A 261 12.23 12.32 -5.37
CA ILE A 261 12.37 12.87 -6.74
C ILE A 261 11.21 12.37 -7.62
N TRP A 262 10.90 11.07 -7.54
CA TRP A 262 9.85 10.45 -8.34
C TRP A 262 8.45 10.98 -8.00
N GLY A 263 8.19 11.30 -6.73
CA GLY A 263 6.95 11.93 -6.30
C GLY A 263 6.74 13.30 -6.93
N MET A 264 7.81 14.08 -7.09
CA MET A 264 7.74 15.37 -7.76
C MET A 264 7.48 15.23 -9.28
N VAL A 265 8.08 14.22 -9.93
CA VAL A 265 7.94 13.99 -11.38
C VAL A 265 6.62 13.27 -11.70
N GLY A 266 6.25 12.25 -10.92
CA GLY A 266 5.06 11.42 -11.18
C GLY A 266 3.74 12.18 -10.95
N GLU A 267 3.69 13.11 -10.01
CA GLU A 267 2.52 13.99 -9.86
C GLU A 267 2.34 14.90 -11.07
N ASN A 268 3.43 15.41 -11.66
CA ASN A 268 3.35 16.22 -12.88
C ASN A 268 2.84 15.42 -14.08
N GLN A 269 3.29 14.16 -14.27
CA GLN A 269 2.77 13.33 -15.37
C GLN A 269 1.29 13.01 -15.24
N THR A 270 0.79 12.78 -14.03
CA THR A 270 -0.64 12.52 -13.81
C THR A 270 -1.50 13.76 -14.10
N PHE A 271 -0.94 14.97 -13.95
CA PHE A 271 -1.63 16.22 -14.26
C PHE A 271 -1.59 16.54 -15.75
N ASP A 272 -0.47 16.29 -16.44
CA ASP A 272 -0.36 16.45 -17.89
C ASP A 272 -1.32 15.49 -18.63
N ASP A 273 -1.42 14.24 -18.20
CA ASP A 273 -2.41 13.28 -18.73
C ASP A 273 -3.85 13.71 -18.47
N MET A 274 -4.13 14.41 -17.34
CA MET A 274 -5.47 14.94 -17.05
C MET A 274 -5.79 16.20 -17.88
N ASP A 275 -4.82 17.04 -18.17
CA ASP A 275 -4.99 18.22 -19.04
C ASP A 275 -5.20 17.76 -20.50
N ASP A 276 -4.50 16.74 -20.98
CA ASP A 276 -4.72 16.16 -22.32
C ASP A 276 -6.11 15.50 -22.44
N VAL A 277 -6.57 14.81 -21.39
CA VAL A 277 -7.94 14.27 -21.33
C VAL A 277 -8.98 15.39 -21.30
N CYS A 278 -8.70 16.50 -20.61
CA CYS A 278 -9.60 17.64 -20.55
C CYS A 278 -9.65 18.40 -21.87
N LEU A 279 -8.52 18.50 -22.59
CA LEU A 279 -8.44 19.11 -23.93
C LEU A 279 -9.17 18.28 -24.99
N LEU A 280 -9.08 16.93 -24.93
CA LEU A 280 -9.85 16.02 -25.77
C LEU A 280 -11.36 16.20 -25.56
N TYR A 281 -11.82 16.37 -24.32
CA TYR A 281 -13.26 16.59 -24.03
C TYR A 281 -13.76 17.98 -24.47
N THR A 282 -12.91 19.01 -24.44
CA THR A 282 -13.30 20.33 -24.94
C THR A 282 -13.29 20.41 -26.47
N SER A 283 -12.41 19.63 -27.13
CA SER A 283 -12.39 19.47 -28.59
C SER A 283 -13.62 18.74 -29.10
N ASP A 284 -13.99 17.59 -28.50
CA ASP A 284 -15.20 16.82 -28.85
C ASP A 284 -16.49 17.64 -28.63
N ALA A 285 -16.54 18.46 -27.56
CA ALA A 285 -17.69 19.33 -27.28
C ALA A 285 -17.77 20.55 -28.21
N ALA A 286 -16.68 20.91 -28.90
CA ALA A 286 -16.66 21.97 -29.90
C ALA A 286 -17.09 21.44 -31.28
N ASP A 287 -16.76 20.18 -31.62
CA ASP A 287 -17.16 19.54 -32.86
C ASP A 287 -18.65 19.15 -32.88
N ASP A 288 -19.24 18.83 -31.70
CA ASP A 288 -20.70 18.57 -31.59
C ASP A 288 -21.57 19.83 -31.71
N LYS A 289 -20.99 21.03 -31.74
CA LYS A 289 -21.69 22.31 -31.91
C LYS A 289 -21.50 22.94 -33.31
N ALA A 290 -20.73 22.35 -34.17
CA ALA A 290 -20.51 22.79 -35.55
C ALA A 290 -21.32 21.95 -36.54
#